data_980915c222d3a31aaf9d83d5c32ddf32
#
_entry.id   980915c222d3a31aaf9d83d5c32ddf32
#
_cell.length_a   1.000
_cell.length_b   1.000
_cell.length_c   1.000
_cell.angle_alpha   90.00
_cell.angle_beta   90.00
_cell.angle_gamma   90.00
#
_symmetry.space_group_name_H-M   'P 1'
#
loop_
_entity.id
_entity.type
_entity.pdbx_description
1 polymer ?
#
loop_
_entity_poly.entity_id
_entity_poly.type
_entity_poly.pdbx_seq_one_letter_code
_entity_poly.pdbx_strand_id
1 'polypeptide(L)'
;IFFFALIPLLALLGIHMYKYFTDKELECKHCEADGIDPAFMQKVDKLRGELGFAFPITSAYRCPDHPIEARKNTPGAHASGRAVDIAVRGDQAHKLLQAALNAGFTGIGVSQKDGVRFIHLDDLPDSKERPRPHVWSY
;
A
#
# COMPACT_ATOMS: atom_id res chain seq x y z
N ILE A 1 18.81 15.30 -6.22
CA ILE A 1 19.63 14.74 -7.29
C ILE A 1 20.45 13.54 -6.78
N PHE A 2 21.10 13.68 -5.64
CA PHE A 2 21.87 12.58 -5.05
C PHE A 2 21.01 11.38 -4.62
N PHE A 3 19.74 11.60 -4.29
CA PHE A 3 18.81 10.52 -3.94
C PHE A 3 18.54 9.55 -5.08
N PHE A 4 18.41 10.06 -6.31
CA PHE A 4 18.15 9.22 -7.48
C PHE A 4 19.33 8.31 -7.86
N ALA A 5 20.55 8.72 -7.53
CA ALA A 5 21.75 7.90 -7.76
C ALA A 5 21.95 6.84 -6.68
N LEU A 6 21.53 7.13 -5.43
CA LEU A 6 21.71 6.24 -4.28
C LEU A 6 20.78 5.03 -4.33
N ILE A 7 19.52 5.18 -4.79
CA ILE A 7 18.55 4.10 -4.81
C ILE A 7 19.00 2.91 -5.68
N PRO A 8 19.42 3.12 -6.95
CA PRO A 8 19.94 2.02 -7.76
C PRO A 8 21.20 1.39 -7.19
N LEU A 9 22.08 2.20 -6.61
CA LEU A 9 23.31 1.70 -6.00
C LEU A 9 23.01 0.83 -4.77
N LEU A 10 22.07 1.25 -3.92
CA LEU A 10 21.64 0.49 -2.76
C LEU A 10 21.04 -0.86 -3.17
N ALA A 11 20.25 -0.89 -4.25
CA ALA A 11 19.69 -2.13 -4.78
C ALA A 11 20.80 -3.08 -5.26
N LEU A 12 21.81 -2.55 -5.95
CA LEU A 12 22.96 -3.33 -6.45
C LEU A 12 23.80 -3.90 -5.30
N LEU A 13 23.85 -3.22 -4.16
CA LEU A 13 24.56 -3.69 -2.98
C LEU A 13 23.75 -4.65 -2.12
N GLY A 14 22.52 -5.01 -2.55
CA GLY A 14 21.63 -5.90 -1.81
C GLY A 14 20.98 -5.25 -0.61
N ILE A 15 21.02 -3.91 -0.53
CA ILE A 15 20.35 -3.15 0.53
C ILE A 15 18.90 -2.96 0.14
N HIS A 16 17.97 -3.30 1.06
CA HIS A 16 16.54 -3.15 0.80
C HIS A 16 16.16 -1.69 0.65
N MET A 17 15.26 -1.42 -0.30
CA MET A 17 14.74 -0.08 -0.57
C MET A 17 13.91 0.46 0.60
N TYR A 18 13.29 -0.43 1.37
CA TYR A 18 12.44 -0.10 2.51
C TYR A 18 13.04 -0.66 3.79
N LYS A 19 12.88 0.07 4.87
CA LYS A 19 13.39 -0.37 6.17
C LYS A 19 12.57 -1.52 6.75
N TYR A 20 11.27 -1.52 6.52
CA TYR A 20 10.33 -2.44 7.19
C TYR A 20 9.64 -3.43 6.26
N PHE A 21 9.89 -3.36 4.95
CA PHE A 21 9.20 -4.21 3.98
C PHE A 21 10.18 -4.87 3.02
N THR A 22 9.90 -6.13 2.69
CA THR A 22 10.66 -6.87 1.68
C THR A 22 9.94 -6.79 0.34
N ASP A 23 10.68 -6.95 -0.75
CA ASP A 23 10.09 -6.96 -2.10
C ASP A 23 9.07 -8.08 -2.24
N LYS A 24 9.33 -9.23 -1.61
CA LYS A 24 8.44 -10.38 -1.68
C LYS A 24 7.05 -10.12 -1.09
N GLU A 25 6.96 -9.35 0.01
CA GLU A 25 5.66 -8.99 0.60
C GLU A 25 4.83 -8.09 -0.30
N LEU A 26 5.47 -7.34 -1.19
CA LEU A 26 4.83 -6.32 -2.01
C LEU A 26 4.48 -6.79 -3.42
N GLU A 27 5.00 -7.94 -3.84
CA GLU A 27 4.76 -8.47 -5.16
C GLU A 27 3.34 -9.04 -5.30
N CYS A 28 2.89 -9.17 -6.54
CA CYS A 28 1.59 -9.76 -6.84
C CYS A 28 1.52 -11.21 -6.36
N LYS A 29 0.50 -11.56 -5.60
CA LYS A 29 0.31 -12.92 -5.08
C LYS A 29 -0.04 -13.93 -6.16
N HIS A 30 -0.47 -13.47 -7.33
CA HIS A 30 -0.84 -14.33 -8.45
C HIS A 30 0.34 -14.64 -9.38
N CYS A 31 1.11 -13.62 -9.76
CA CYS A 31 2.18 -13.78 -10.77
C CYS A 31 3.57 -13.39 -10.27
N GLU A 32 3.70 -13.00 -9.00
CA GLU A 32 4.96 -12.59 -8.37
C GLU A 32 5.60 -11.35 -9.01
N ALA A 33 4.87 -10.62 -9.85
CA ALA A 33 5.39 -9.41 -10.47
C ALA A 33 5.62 -8.31 -9.43
N ASP A 34 6.72 -7.58 -9.59
CA ASP A 34 7.09 -6.42 -8.81
C ASP A 34 6.51 -5.17 -9.48
N GLY A 35 5.39 -4.70 -9.00
CA GLY A 35 4.72 -3.55 -9.59
C GLY A 35 4.37 -2.47 -8.58
N ILE A 36 4.85 -2.57 -7.35
CA ILE A 36 4.60 -1.54 -6.34
C ILE A 36 5.35 -0.26 -6.70
N ASP A 37 4.69 0.90 -6.56
CA ASP A 37 5.32 2.19 -6.80
C ASP A 37 6.24 2.55 -5.63
N PRO A 38 7.55 2.79 -5.88
CA PRO A 38 8.49 3.06 -4.79
C PRO A 38 8.18 4.32 -4.00
N ALA A 39 7.76 5.39 -4.66
CA ALA A 39 7.45 6.65 -3.97
C ALA A 39 6.26 6.50 -3.02
N PHE A 40 5.23 5.77 -3.46
CA PHE A 40 4.09 5.43 -2.60
C PHE A 40 4.54 4.59 -1.41
N MET A 41 5.29 3.52 -1.68
CA MET A 41 5.67 2.57 -0.63
C MET A 41 6.64 3.19 0.39
N GLN A 42 7.45 4.15 -0.02
CA GLN A 42 8.30 4.90 0.92
C GLN A 42 7.48 5.70 1.92
N LYS A 43 6.32 6.23 1.51
CA LYS A 43 5.40 6.90 2.44
C LYS A 43 4.84 5.90 3.46
N VAL A 44 4.50 4.71 3.04
CA VAL A 44 4.01 3.65 3.94
C VAL A 44 5.13 3.20 4.90
N ASP A 45 6.33 3.05 4.39
CA ASP A 45 7.50 2.68 5.19
C ASP A 45 7.79 3.71 6.28
N LYS A 46 7.72 4.99 5.94
CA LYS A 46 7.86 6.09 6.90
C LYS A 46 6.79 6.02 7.98
N LEU A 47 5.56 5.82 7.57
CA LEU A 47 4.42 5.72 8.49
C LEU A 47 4.60 4.55 9.47
N ARG A 48 5.07 3.39 8.95
CA ARG A 48 5.40 2.22 9.76
C ARG A 48 6.42 2.55 10.84
N GLY A 49 7.48 3.27 10.47
CA GLY A 49 8.52 3.68 11.41
C GLY A 49 8.02 4.62 12.48
N GLU A 50 7.18 5.57 12.10
CA GLU A 50 6.61 6.55 13.04
C GLU A 50 5.66 5.90 14.05
N LEU A 51 4.86 4.95 13.61
CA LEU A 51 3.87 4.30 14.48
C LEU A 51 4.47 3.20 15.37
N GLY A 52 5.56 2.57 14.93
CA GLY A 52 6.31 1.64 15.77
C GLY A 52 5.71 0.26 15.95
N PHE A 53 4.70 -0.13 15.16
CA PHE A 53 4.14 -1.48 15.19
C PHE A 53 4.10 -2.10 13.79
N ALA A 54 3.99 -3.43 13.73
CA ALA A 54 4.03 -4.16 12.46
C ALA A 54 2.85 -3.80 11.55
N PHE A 55 3.14 -3.71 10.25
CA PHE A 55 2.14 -3.54 9.20
C PHE A 55 2.11 -4.81 8.34
N PRO A 56 1.40 -5.87 8.77
CA PRO A 56 1.30 -7.07 7.94
C PRO A 56 0.57 -6.73 6.64
N ILE A 57 1.22 -6.96 5.51
CA ILE A 57 0.67 -6.64 4.19
C ILE A 57 -0.11 -7.86 3.67
N THR A 58 -1.40 -7.70 3.48
CA THR A 58 -2.24 -8.75 2.93
C THR A 58 -2.44 -8.62 1.43
N SER A 59 -2.31 -7.40 0.90
CA SER A 59 -2.36 -7.14 -0.53
C SER A 59 -1.58 -5.87 -0.84
N ALA A 60 -0.80 -5.89 -1.91
CA ALA A 60 -0.08 -4.73 -2.42
C ALA A 60 -0.34 -4.62 -3.92
N TYR A 61 0.66 -4.83 -4.77
CA TYR A 61 0.44 -4.83 -6.21
C TYR A 61 -0.39 -6.05 -6.65
N ARG A 62 -1.30 -5.84 -7.58
CA ARG A 62 -2.06 -6.90 -8.27
C ARG A 62 -1.91 -6.73 -9.77
N CYS A 63 -1.39 -7.75 -10.46
CA CYS A 63 -1.27 -7.72 -11.91
C CYS A 63 -2.67 -7.78 -12.56
N PRO A 64 -2.80 -7.41 -13.85
CA PRO A 64 -4.10 -7.43 -14.53
C PRO A 64 -4.77 -8.80 -14.56
N ASP A 65 -3.98 -9.87 -14.52
CA ASP A 65 -4.48 -11.25 -14.57
C ASP A 65 -4.84 -11.81 -13.18
N HIS A 66 -4.57 -11.06 -12.12
CA HIS A 66 -5.00 -11.45 -10.78
C HIS A 66 -6.52 -11.65 -10.78
N PRO A 67 -7.06 -12.73 -10.17
CA PRO A 67 -8.49 -13.04 -10.26
C PRO A 67 -9.42 -11.89 -9.87
N ILE A 68 -9.01 -11.07 -8.91
CA ILE A 68 -9.80 -9.90 -8.48
C ILE A 68 -9.79 -8.81 -9.55
N GLU A 69 -8.60 -8.52 -10.14
CA GLU A 69 -8.47 -7.45 -11.15
C GLU A 69 -9.06 -7.87 -12.51
N ALA A 70 -8.92 -9.14 -12.88
CA ALA A 70 -9.42 -9.64 -14.15
C ALA A 70 -10.95 -9.55 -14.29
N ARG A 71 -11.67 -9.48 -13.18
CA ARG A 71 -13.12 -9.34 -13.16
C ARG A 71 -13.61 -7.90 -13.27
N LYS A 72 -12.71 -6.93 -13.18
CA LYS A 72 -13.06 -5.51 -13.22
C LYS A 72 -13.01 -4.97 -14.63
N ASN A 73 -13.90 -4.03 -14.94
CA ASN A 73 -13.92 -3.34 -16.23
C ASN A 73 -12.73 -2.38 -16.37
N THR A 74 -12.32 -1.80 -15.25
CA THR A 74 -11.15 -0.90 -15.18
C THR A 74 -10.23 -1.35 -14.05
N PRO A 75 -8.90 -1.16 -14.17
CA PRO A 75 -7.97 -1.53 -13.12
C PRO A 75 -8.29 -0.83 -11.81
N GLY A 76 -8.25 -1.58 -10.71
CA GLY A 76 -8.44 -1.05 -9.36
C GLY A 76 -7.19 -0.36 -8.80
N ALA A 77 -7.30 0.12 -7.57
CA ALA A 77 -6.19 0.82 -6.91
C ALA A 77 -4.93 -0.04 -6.79
N HIS A 78 -5.08 -1.32 -6.46
CA HIS A 78 -3.93 -2.22 -6.33
C HIS A 78 -3.21 -2.48 -7.65
N ALA A 79 -3.91 -2.43 -8.77
CA ALA A 79 -3.30 -2.60 -10.09
C ALA A 79 -2.42 -1.40 -10.49
N SER A 80 -2.62 -0.24 -9.88
CA SER A 80 -1.77 0.93 -10.10
C SER A 80 -0.40 0.81 -9.45
N GLY A 81 -0.23 -0.12 -8.49
CA GLY A 81 0.97 -0.21 -7.67
C GLY A 81 1.01 0.81 -6.53
N ARG A 82 -0.07 1.57 -6.32
CA ARG A 82 -0.13 2.64 -5.32
C ARG A 82 -1.19 2.37 -4.24
N ALA A 83 -1.33 1.12 -3.84
CA ALA A 83 -2.27 0.71 -2.80
C ALA A 83 -1.72 -0.46 -2.00
N VAL A 84 -2.03 -0.48 -0.71
CA VAL A 84 -1.74 -1.61 0.18
C VAL A 84 -2.91 -1.83 1.12
N ASP A 85 -3.11 -3.08 1.50
CA ASP A 85 -4.00 -3.49 2.59
C ASP A 85 -3.14 -3.96 3.76
N ILE A 86 -3.36 -3.37 4.92
CA ILE A 86 -2.57 -3.61 6.12
C ILE A 86 -3.47 -4.27 7.16
N ALA A 87 -3.11 -5.47 7.60
CA ALA A 87 -3.89 -6.24 8.58
C ALA A 87 -3.64 -5.70 10.00
N VAL A 88 -4.47 -4.76 10.41
CA VAL A 88 -4.45 -4.16 11.75
C VAL A 88 -5.86 -4.09 12.32
N ARG A 89 -5.95 -4.07 13.63
CA ARG A 89 -7.22 -4.04 14.35
C ARG A 89 -7.06 -3.26 15.65
N GLY A 90 -8.20 -2.90 16.27
CA GLY A 90 -8.21 -2.25 17.58
C GLY A 90 -7.50 -0.90 17.57
N ASP A 91 -6.70 -0.66 18.60
CA ASP A 91 -5.98 0.59 18.77
C ASP A 91 -4.94 0.84 17.65
N GLN A 92 -4.37 -0.23 17.09
CA GLN A 92 -3.44 -0.10 15.96
C GLN A 92 -4.16 0.40 14.71
N ALA A 93 -5.36 -0.11 14.43
CA ALA A 93 -6.17 0.39 13.31
C ALA A 93 -6.56 1.85 13.52
N HIS A 94 -6.92 2.22 14.74
CA HIS A 94 -7.25 3.61 15.09
C HIS A 94 -6.06 4.54 14.88
N LYS A 95 -4.88 4.14 15.36
CA LYS A 95 -3.65 4.92 15.20
C LYS A 95 -3.24 5.04 13.74
N LEU A 96 -3.34 3.94 12.99
CA LEU A 96 -3.01 3.94 11.57
C LEU A 96 -3.95 4.87 10.79
N LEU A 97 -5.24 4.80 11.07
CA LEU A 97 -6.23 5.64 10.41
C LEU A 97 -5.93 7.14 10.63
N GLN A 98 -5.68 7.52 11.88
CA GLN A 98 -5.35 8.90 12.21
C GLN A 98 -4.06 9.37 11.51
N ALA A 99 -3.01 8.55 11.56
CA ALA A 99 -1.72 8.87 10.96
C ALA A 99 -1.82 8.95 9.43
N ALA A 100 -2.57 8.06 8.81
CA ALA A 100 -2.76 8.06 7.36
C ALA A 100 -3.51 9.29 6.87
N LEU A 101 -4.55 9.70 7.60
CA LEU A 101 -5.26 10.95 7.29
C LEU A 101 -4.33 12.16 7.39
N ASN A 102 -3.54 12.23 8.45
CA ASN A 102 -2.59 13.33 8.66
C ASN A 102 -1.47 13.33 7.62
N ALA A 103 -1.05 12.17 7.14
CA ALA A 103 -0.01 12.03 6.13
C ALA A 103 -0.50 12.33 4.71
N GLY A 104 -1.82 12.51 4.51
CA GLY A 104 -2.38 12.88 3.23
C GLY A 104 -2.68 11.71 2.29
N PHE A 105 -2.79 10.48 2.79
CA PHE A 105 -3.29 9.39 1.98
C PHE A 105 -4.73 9.71 1.56
N THR A 106 -4.99 9.60 0.26
CA THR A 106 -6.24 10.06 -0.34
C THR A 106 -7.33 9.00 -0.37
N GLY A 107 -6.95 7.73 -0.39
CA GLY A 107 -7.89 6.61 -0.36
C GLY A 107 -7.72 5.79 0.91
N ILE A 108 -8.78 5.68 1.70
CA ILE A 108 -8.75 4.91 2.95
C ILE A 108 -9.99 4.03 2.99
N GLY A 109 -9.77 2.71 2.99
CA GLY A 109 -10.82 1.72 3.14
C GLY A 109 -10.71 1.05 4.51
N VAL A 110 -11.84 0.86 5.18
CA VAL A 110 -11.86 0.33 6.54
C VAL A 110 -12.69 -0.95 6.59
N SER A 111 -12.02 -2.04 6.95
CA SER A 111 -12.68 -3.31 7.24
C SER A 111 -12.28 -3.71 8.66
N GLN A 112 -13.19 -3.53 9.62
CA GLN A 112 -12.91 -3.76 11.04
C GLN A 112 -13.99 -4.62 11.71
N LYS A 113 -14.65 -5.48 10.95
CA LYS A 113 -15.61 -6.45 11.47
C LYS A 113 -15.27 -7.84 10.96
N ASP A 114 -15.79 -8.83 11.64
CA ASP A 114 -15.60 -10.25 11.33
C ASP A 114 -14.13 -10.70 11.46
N GLY A 115 -13.72 -11.75 10.76
CA GLY A 115 -12.41 -12.36 10.93
C GLY A 115 -11.27 -11.62 10.24
N VAL A 116 -11.52 -11.02 9.08
CA VAL A 116 -10.48 -10.35 8.29
C VAL A 116 -10.59 -8.85 8.48
N ARG A 117 -9.64 -8.28 9.23
CA ARG A 117 -9.63 -6.85 9.53
C ARG A 117 -8.40 -6.22 8.93
N PHE A 118 -8.61 -5.12 8.19
CA PHE A 118 -7.52 -4.40 7.54
C PHE A 118 -7.90 -2.95 7.30
N ILE A 119 -6.89 -2.16 6.99
CA ILE A 119 -7.02 -0.79 6.48
C ILE A 119 -6.37 -0.77 5.10
N HIS A 120 -7.12 -0.32 4.10
CA HIS A 120 -6.60 -0.01 2.78
C HIS A 120 -6.08 1.41 2.75
N LEU A 121 -4.88 1.60 2.18
CA LEU A 121 -4.31 2.93 1.93
C LEU A 121 -3.92 3.05 0.46
N ASP A 122 -4.26 4.20 -0.14
CA ASP A 122 -3.72 4.59 -1.44
C ASP A 122 -3.48 6.10 -1.47
N ASP A 123 -2.72 6.57 -2.45
CA ASP A 123 -2.45 7.99 -2.65
C ASP A 123 -2.83 8.45 -4.07
N LEU A 124 -3.86 7.84 -4.62
CA LEU A 124 -4.29 8.12 -5.98
C LEU A 124 -4.93 9.51 -6.09
N PRO A 125 -4.82 10.14 -7.27
CA PRO A 125 -5.48 11.41 -7.52
C PRO A 125 -6.98 11.24 -7.71
N ASP A 126 -7.73 12.34 -7.53
CA ASP A 126 -9.15 12.37 -7.80
C ASP A 126 -9.43 12.14 -9.29
N SER A 127 -10.45 11.35 -9.58
CA SER A 127 -10.95 11.17 -10.94
C SER A 127 -12.46 10.90 -10.88
N LYS A 128 -13.11 11.00 -12.04
CA LYS A 128 -14.55 10.76 -12.15
C LYS A 128 -14.92 9.33 -11.72
N GLU A 129 -14.08 8.37 -12.11
CA GLU A 129 -14.29 6.95 -11.80
C GLU A 129 -13.83 6.58 -10.39
N ARG A 130 -12.97 7.41 -9.80
CA ARG A 130 -12.35 7.16 -8.49
C ARG A 130 -12.21 8.46 -7.72
N PRO A 131 -13.27 8.87 -7.01
CA PRO A 131 -13.19 10.10 -6.19
C PRO A 131 -12.11 9.98 -5.12
N ARG A 132 -11.33 11.06 -4.95
CA ARG A 132 -10.34 11.22 -3.89
C ARG A 132 -10.31 12.68 -3.41
N PRO A 133 -10.13 12.97 -2.11
CA PRO A 133 -10.01 11.99 -1.04
C PRO A 133 -11.32 11.28 -0.75
N HIS A 134 -11.23 10.04 -0.32
CA HIS A 134 -12.40 9.21 -0.07
C HIS A 134 -12.12 8.19 1.03
N VAL A 135 -13.07 8.03 1.94
CA VAL A 135 -13.05 6.99 2.97
C VAL A 135 -14.26 6.10 2.76
N TRP A 136 -14.06 4.80 2.78
CA TRP A 136 -15.17 3.84 2.61
C TRP A 136 -15.05 2.69 3.59
N SER A 137 -16.15 1.97 3.76
CA SER A 137 -16.21 0.73 4.53
C SER A 137 -16.54 -0.44 3.60
N TYR A 138 -16.12 -1.60 4.01
CA TYR A 138 -16.42 -2.85 3.30
C TYR A 138 -17.67 -3.54 3.87
#